data_e19e607722edd5c135eee474fab281ec
#
_entry.id   e19e607722edd5c135eee474fab281ec
#
_cell.length_a   1.000
_cell.length_b   1.000
_cell.length_c   1.000
_cell.angle_alpha   90.00
_cell.angle_beta   90.00
_cell.angle_gamma   90.00
#
_symmetry.space_group_name_H-M   'P 1'
#
loop_
_entity.id
_entity.type
_entity.pdbx_description
1 polymer ?
#
loop_
_entity_poly.entity_id
_entity_poly.type
_entity_poly.pdbx_seq_one_letter_code
_entity_poly.pdbx_strand_id
1 'polypeptide(L)'
;MKHIMVLLLLGFALSLCNLSEKLHGKKSSSSSGSSSSSSSSSRTAEKAQPTAAQTAALAGGQQVKWDRQGMSWTVPPNWTEGENESKSFMWRSPGGGDAASLIVSISPYPDSFPAESANDAAYEQAKDRAKNGEVDEVKWLELDGVTGVQFREANPEHPDGARRLQWLGYRKYLGQLQGINIMLATEGKDFERHKDAMYGILYSTKLAH
;
A
#
# COMPACT_ATOMS: atom_id res chain seq x y z
N MET A 1 -7.67 2.17 -33.06
CA MET A 1 -7.25 1.19 -32.08
C MET A 1 -7.39 1.83 -30.71
N LYS A 2 -8.60 1.81 -30.14
CA LYS A 2 -8.95 2.52 -28.87
C LYS A 2 -9.92 1.68 -28.07
N HIS A 3 -9.57 0.49 -27.55
CA HIS A 3 -10.48 -0.28 -26.67
C HIS A 3 -9.81 -1.46 -25.94
N ILE A 4 -8.58 -1.32 -25.38
CA ILE A 4 -7.95 -2.42 -24.63
C ILE A 4 -7.41 -1.95 -23.25
N MET A 5 -8.01 -0.99 -22.59
CA MET A 5 -7.47 -0.52 -21.30
C MET A 5 -8.47 -0.47 -20.13
N VAL A 6 -9.57 -1.22 -20.20
CA VAL A 6 -10.62 -1.15 -19.13
C VAL A 6 -10.72 -2.41 -18.28
N LEU A 7 -9.96 -3.48 -18.50
CA LEU A 7 -10.22 -4.80 -17.91
C LEU A 7 -9.32 -5.23 -16.74
N LEU A 8 -8.48 -4.36 -16.19
CA LEU A 8 -7.51 -4.75 -15.13
C LEU A 8 -7.90 -4.29 -13.71
N LEU A 9 -9.04 -3.64 -13.52
CA LEU A 9 -9.49 -3.14 -12.21
C LEU A 9 -10.47 -4.05 -11.45
N LEU A 10 -10.88 -5.18 -12.00
CA LEU A 10 -11.94 -6.02 -11.40
C LEU A 10 -11.45 -7.23 -10.59
N GLY A 11 -10.16 -7.45 -10.45
CA GLY A 11 -9.61 -8.68 -9.85
C GLY A 11 -9.46 -8.68 -8.32
N PHE A 12 -9.61 -7.56 -7.61
CA PHE A 12 -9.21 -7.48 -6.20
C PHE A 12 -10.35 -7.48 -5.17
N ALA A 13 -11.60 -7.45 -5.61
CA ALA A 13 -12.76 -7.37 -4.71
C ALA A 13 -13.24 -8.72 -4.14
N LEU A 14 -12.73 -9.87 -4.59
CA LEU A 14 -13.32 -11.18 -4.26
C LEU A 14 -12.57 -12.01 -3.21
N SER A 15 -11.42 -11.58 -2.71
CA SER A 15 -10.67 -12.38 -1.71
C SER A 15 -11.03 -12.09 -0.25
N LEU A 16 -11.88 -11.11 0.04
CA LEU A 16 -12.29 -10.78 1.41
C LEU A 16 -13.53 -11.55 1.90
N CYS A 17 -14.24 -12.30 1.04
CA CYS A 17 -15.45 -13.00 1.43
C CYS A 17 -15.24 -14.32 2.19
N ASN A 18 -14.03 -14.87 2.26
CA ASN A 18 -13.80 -16.16 2.94
C ASN A 18 -13.46 -16.07 4.42
N LEU A 19 -13.32 -14.86 4.97
CA LEU A 19 -12.99 -14.71 6.40
C LEU A 19 -14.24 -14.82 7.30
N SER A 20 -15.43 -14.63 6.77
CA SER A 20 -16.69 -14.63 7.54
C SER A 20 -17.20 -16.03 7.89
N GLU A 21 -16.89 -17.06 7.11
CA GLU A 21 -17.41 -18.42 7.35
C GLU A 21 -16.65 -19.21 8.42
N LYS A 22 -15.45 -18.82 8.80
CA LYS A 22 -14.67 -19.55 9.83
C LYS A 22 -15.04 -19.19 11.26
N LEU A 23 -15.90 -18.21 11.48
CA LEU A 23 -16.29 -17.74 12.82
C LEU A 23 -17.61 -18.31 13.36
N HIS A 24 -18.38 -19.09 12.58
CA HIS A 24 -19.68 -19.62 12.99
C HIS A 24 -19.77 -21.14 12.90
N GLY A 25 -18.98 -21.88 13.66
CA GLY A 25 -19.12 -23.31 13.69
C GLY A 25 -18.28 -24.03 14.74
N LYS A 26 -18.62 -23.91 16.01
CA LYS A 26 -18.61 -25.05 16.94
C LYS A 26 -19.21 -24.67 18.28
N LYS A 27 -20.42 -25.07 18.52
CA LYS A 27 -21.06 -25.07 19.82
C LYS A 27 -20.88 -26.47 20.43
N SER A 28 -20.45 -26.48 21.69
CA SER A 28 -20.53 -27.51 22.73
C SER A 28 -19.25 -28.30 23.01
N SER A 29 -18.59 -28.00 24.13
CA SER A 29 -18.57 -28.73 25.35
C SER A 29 -17.51 -28.14 26.29
N SER A 30 -17.93 -28.01 27.53
CA SER A 30 -17.21 -27.50 28.69
C SER A 30 -15.87 -28.16 28.94
N SER A 31 -14.79 -27.36 29.11
CA SER A 31 -13.76 -27.59 30.13
C SER A 31 -12.87 -26.37 30.31
N SER A 32 -12.83 -25.90 31.55
CA SER A 32 -11.81 -25.11 32.25
C SER A 32 -10.71 -24.39 31.49
N GLY A 33 -10.72 -23.09 31.66
CA GLY A 33 -9.66 -22.11 31.82
C GLY A 33 -8.26 -22.41 31.28
N SER A 34 -7.94 -21.70 30.22
CA SER A 34 -6.63 -21.10 30.01
C SER A 34 -6.86 -19.83 29.23
N SER A 35 -6.88 -18.70 29.93
CA SER A 35 -6.76 -17.38 29.32
C SER A 35 -5.36 -17.30 28.68
N SER A 36 -5.27 -17.69 27.41
CA SER A 36 -4.14 -17.28 26.60
C SER A 36 -4.28 -15.78 26.34
N SER A 37 -3.68 -15.00 27.25
CA SER A 37 -3.35 -13.62 26.98
C SER A 37 -2.48 -13.63 25.73
N SER A 38 -3.06 -13.32 24.58
CA SER A 38 -2.31 -12.95 23.38
C SER A 38 -1.54 -11.69 23.76
N SER A 39 -0.28 -11.86 24.16
CA SER A 39 0.67 -10.76 24.27
C SER A 39 0.80 -10.17 22.86
N SER A 40 0.09 -9.08 22.61
CA SER A 40 0.40 -8.19 21.51
C SER A 40 1.81 -7.64 21.80
N SER A 41 2.83 -8.31 21.27
CA SER A 41 4.17 -7.72 21.24
C SER A 41 4.02 -6.44 20.42
N SER A 42 4.10 -5.29 21.08
CA SER A 42 4.06 -3.98 20.43
C SER A 42 5.24 -3.92 19.46
N ARG A 43 4.94 -4.21 18.19
CA ARG A 43 5.90 -4.15 17.10
C ARG A 43 6.23 -2.68 16.85
N THR A 44 7.49 -2.29 17.01
CA THR A 44 7.92 -0.92 16.73
C THR A 44 8.00 -0.74 15.22
N ALA A 45 7.29 0.26 14.70
CA ALA A 45 7.37 0.61 13.29
C ALA A 45 8.71 1.27 12.95
N GLU A 46 9.29 0.88 11.82
CA GLU A 46 10.40 1.61 11.23
C GLU A 46 9.89 2.96 10.70
N LYS A 47 10.62 4.05 10.92
CA LYS A 47 10.29 5.33 10.29
C LYS A 47 10.83 5.36 8.87
N ALA A 48 10.00 5.81 7.93
CA ALA A 48 10.43 6.00 6.56
C ALA A 48 11.60 6.99 6.48
N GLN A 49 12.73 6.52 5.96
CA GLN A 49 13.92 7.35 5.75
C GLN A 49 14.46 7.07 4.34
N PRO A 50 14.38 8.06 3.41
CA PRO A 50 14.92 7.87 2.08
C PRO A 50 16.46 7.81 2.11
N THR A 51 17.04 6.93 1.31
CA THR A 51 18.48 6.87 1.06
C THR A 51 18.93 8.06 0.22
N ALA A 52 20.24 8.28 0.11
CA ALA A 52 20.80 9.30 -0.77
C ALA A 52 20.39 9.09 -2.25
N ALA A 53 20.34 7.82 -2.73
CA ALA A 53 19.91 7.49 -4.09
C ALA A 53 18.42 7.82 -4.30
N GLN A 54 17.56 7.49 -3.34
CA GLN A 54 16.12 7.79 -3.38
C GLN A 54 15.87 9.31 -3.35
N THR A 55 16.62 10.05 -2.54
CA THR A 55 16.57 11.51 -2.52
C THR A 55 17.03 12.12 -3.84
N ALA A 56 18.13 11.61 -4.40
CA ALA A 56 18.64 12.06 -5.70
C ALA A 56 17.66 11.78 -6.85
N ALA A 57 16.95 10.64 -6.80
CA ALA A 57 15.93 10.30 -7.80
C ALA A 57 14.74 11.27 -7.82
N LEU A 58 14.52 12.03 -6.74
CA LEU A 58 13.50 13.08 -6.67
C LEU A 58 14.05 14.48 -6.89
N ALA A 59 15.34 14.63 -7.22
CA ALA A 59 15.96 15.95 -7.40
C ALA A 59 15.27 16.73 -8.54
N GLY A 60 14.95 18.01 -8.29
CA GLY A 60 14.18 18.84 -9.23
C GLY A 60 12.72 18.43 -9.37
N GLY A 61 12.25 17.51 -8.55
CA GLY A 61 10.87 17.03 -8.55
C GLY A 61 9.86 18.07 -8.11
N GLN A 62 8.59 17.75 -8.33
CA GLN A 62 7.45 18.58 -7.98
C GLN A 62 6.67 18.00 -6.81
N GLN A 63 6.16 18.87 -5.94
CA GLN A 63 5.22 18.47 -4.91
C GLN A 63 3.82 18.37 -5.52
N VAL A 64 3.21 17.19 -5.41
CA VAL A 64 1.85 16.92 -5.84
C VAL A 64 0.94 16.73 -4.62
N LYS A 65 -0.29 17.24 -4.71
CA LYS A 65 -1.20 17.29 -3.57
C LYS A 65 -2.55 16.68 -3.91
N TRP A 66 -3.07 15.91 -2.98
CA TRP A 66 -4.45 15.47 -2.97
C TRP A 66 -5.18 16.20 -1.83
N ASP A 67 -5.51 17.46 -2.08
CA ASP A 67 -6.04 18.38 -1.04
C ASP A 67 -7.30 17.86 -0.36
N ARG A 68 -8.19 17.19 -1.10
CA ARG A 68 -9.41 16.58 -0.56
C ARG A 68 -9.12 15.55 0.53
N GLN A 69 -7.96 14.93 0.48
CA GLN A 69 -7.53 13.91 1.43
C GLN A 69 -6.38 14.37 2.33
N GLY A 70 -5.94 15.63 2.22
CA GLY A 70 -4.83 16.14 3.02
C GLY A 70 -3.56 15.30 2.87
N MET A 71 -3.24 14.91 1.64
CA MET A 71 -2.08 14.08 1.34
C MET A 71 -1.20 14.77 0.30
N SER A 72 0.11 14.55 0.38
CA SER A 72 1.03 15.03 -0.66
C SER A 72 2.26 14.13 -0.79
N TRP A 73 2.88 14.21 -1.96
CA TRP A 73 4.10 13.49 -2.33
C TRP A 73 5.03 14.40 -3.12
N THR A 74 6.31 14.08 -3.13
CA THR A 74 7.25 14.59 -4.12
C THR A 74 7.40 13.55 -5.21
N VAL A 75 7.13 13.91 -6.47
CA VAL A 75 7.33 13.05 -7.64
C VAL A 75 8.48 13.62 -8.49
N PRO A 76 9.20 12.79 -9.27
CA PRO A 76 10.24 13.28 -10.18
C PRO A 76 9.70 14.31 -11.17
N PRO A 77 10.55 15.13 -11.79
CA PRO A 77 10.13 16.07 -12.81
C PRO A 77 9.45 15.36 -13.99
N ASN A 78 8.55 16.07 -14.66
CA ASN A 78 7.80 15.59 -15.83
C ASN A 78 6.78 14.46 -15.58
N TRP A 79 6.53 14.07 -14.34
CA TRP A 79 5.37 13.26 -14.02
C TRP A 79 4.09 14.06 -14.27
N THR A 80 3.03 13.38 -14.70
CA THR A 80 1.76 14.00 -15.04
C THR A 80 0.62 13.41 -14.23
N GLU A 81 -0.36 14.25 -13.90
CA GLU A 81 -1.59 13.82 -13.23
C GLU A 81 -2.42 12.96 -14.17
N GLY A 82 -2.87 11.81 -13.69
CA GLY A 82 -3.77 10.92 -14.41
C GLY A 82 -5.17 10.92 -13.80
N GLU A 83 -5.29 11.04 -12.48
CA GLU A 83 -6.57 11.03 -11.76
C GLU A 83 -6.46 11.81 -10.46
N ASN A 84 -7.49 12.59 -10.11
CA ASN A 84 -7.59 13.34 -8.85
C ASN A 84 -9.05 13.41 -8.38
N GLU A 85 -9.55 12.23 -7.97
CA GLU A 85 -10.93 12.07 -7.55
C GLU A 85 -11.06 12.01 -6.01
N SER A 86 -12.26 11.83 -5.49
CA SER A 86 -12.49 11.81 -4.04
C SER A 86 -11.91 10.58 -3.33
N LYS A 87 -11.75 9.46 -4.05
CA LYS A 87 -11.28 8.17 -3.50
C LYS A 87 -10.07 7.62 -4.20
N SER A 88 -9.63 8.24 -5.29
CA SER A 88 -8.47 7.83 -6.09
C SER A 88 -7.65 9.00 -6.56
N PHE A 89 -6.35 8.80 -6.62
CA PHE A 89 -5.36 9.77 -7.06
C PHE A 89 -4.26 9.04 -7.81
N MET A 90 -3.87 9.55 -8.98
CA MET A 90 -2.87 8.91 -9.80
C MET A 90 -1.94 9.92 -10.48
N TRP A 91 -0.66 9.58 -10.48
CA TRP A 91 0.39 10.26 -11.23
C TRP A 91 1.21 9.24 -12.00
N ARG A 92 1.73 9.63 -13.16
CA ARG A 92 2.52 8.75 -14.03
C ARG A 92 3.79 9.43 -14.49
N SER A 93 4.86 8.63 -14.59
CA SER A 93 6.09 9.05 -15.25
C SER A 93 5.85 9.27 -16.75
N PRO A 94 6.66 10.11 -17.42
CA PRO A 94 6.68 10.19 -18.87
C PRO A 94 7.16 8.84 -19.45
N GLY A 95 6.68 8.51 -20.64
CA GLY A 95 7.10 7.31 -21.38
C GLY A 95 5.91 6.43 -21.78
N GLY A 96 6.14 5.54 -22.74
CA GLY A 96 5.15 4.59 -23.24
C GLY A 96 5.15 3.28 -22.47
N GLY A 97 5.91 2.27 -22.92
CA GLY A 97 5.90 0.93 -22.34
C GLY A 97 6.69 0.76 -21.04
N ASP A 98 7.41 1.77 -20.57
CA ASP A 98 8.25 1.71 -19.37
C ASP A 98 7.77 2.64 -18.24
N ALA A 99 6.50 3.05 -18.25
CA ALA A 99 5.97 4.01 -17.30
C ALA A 99 5.84 3.43 -15.87
N ALA A 100 6.23 4.25 -14.89
CA ALA A 100 5.91 4.01 -13.50
C ALA A 100 4.68 4.85 -13.09
N SER A 101 3.91 4.36 -12.13
CA SER A 101 2.70 5.04 -11.63
C SER A 101 2.69 5.11 -10.12
N LEU A 102 2.28 6.24 -9.57
CA LEU A 102 1.79 6.40 -8.21
C LEU A 102 0.26 6.30 -8.26
N ILE A 103 -0.30 5.36 -7.53
CA ILE A 103 -1.75 5.15 -7.41
C ILE A 103 -2.09 5.14 -5.93
N VAL A 104 -3.01 6.00 -5.52
CA VAL A 104 -3.47 6.06 -4.13
C VAL A 104 -4.97 5.88 -4.09
N SER A 105 -5.45 5.03 -3.21
CA SER A 105 -6.87 4.83 -2.98
C SER A 105 -7.24 4.93 -1.52
N ILE A 106 -8.45 5.47 -1.25
CA ILE A 106 -9.02 5.61 0.09
C ILE A 106 -10.30 4.78 0.17
N SER A 107 -10.41 4.01 1.25
CA SER A 107 -11.61 3.29 1.62
C SER A 107 -12.14 3.80 2.96
N PRO A 108 -13.37 4.32 3.04
CA PRO A 108 -13.96 4.73 4.31
C PRO A 108 -14.38 3.49 5.13
N TYR A 109 -14.15 3.55 6.44
CA TYR A 109 -14.55 2.51 7.39
C TYR A 109 -15.35 3.11 8.54
N PRO A 110 -16.25 2.35 9.18
CA PRO A 110 -16.90 2.79 10.40
C PRO A 110 -15.88 2.93 11.54
N ASP A 111 -16.16 3.80 12.52
CA ASP A 111 -15.26 4.01 13.67
C ASP A 111 -15.02 2.73 14.49
N SER A 112 -15.94 1.77 14.45
CA SER A 112 -15.80 0.46 15.10
C SER A 112 -14.89 -0.52 14.38
N PHE A 113 -14.37 -0.17 13.20
CA PHE A 113 -13.47 -1.04 12.45
C PHE A 113 -12.14 -1.25 13.20
N PRO A 114 -11.68 -2.49 13.39
CA PRO A 114 -10.48 -2.80 14.16
C PRO A 114 -9.21 -2.56 13.34
N ALA A 115 -8.87 -1.28 13.08
CA ALA A 115 -7.79 -0.87 12.20
C ALA A 115 -6.41 -1.47 12.59
N GLU A 116 -6.12 -1.53 13.89
CA GLU A 116 -4.87 -2.10 14.39
C GLU A 116 -4.76 -3.60 14.06
N SER A 117 -5.81 -4.37 14.38
CA SER A 117 -5.85 -5.80 14.04
C SER A 117 -5.83 -6.05 12.54
N ALA A 118 -6.42 -5.15 11.74
CA ALA A 118 -6.40 -5.23 10.29
C ALA A 118 -4.98 -4.99 9.73
N ASN A 119 -4.23 -4.05 10.29
CA ASN A 119 -2.82 -3.86 9.96
C ASN A 119 -1.98 -5.10 10.33
N ASP A 120 -2.19 -5.67 11.53
CA ASP A 120 -1.49 -6.90 11.94
C ASP A 120 -1.78 -8.06 10.99
N ALA A 121 -3.04 -8.25 10.62
CA ALA A 121 -3.44 -9.29 9.65
C ALA A 121 -2.80 -9.07 8.28
N ALA A 122 -2.76 -7.82 7.79
CA ALA A 122 -2.11 -7.48 6.53
C ALA A 122 -0.60 -7.76 6.56
N TYR A 123 0.06 -7.48 7.69
CA TYR A 123 1.48 -7.77 7.86
C TYR A 123 1.76 -9.28 7.84
N GLU A 124 1.00 -10.08 8.60
CA GLU A 124 1.19 -11.53 8.61
C GLU A 124 0.87 -12.13 7.22
N GLN A 125 -0.16 -11.65 6.53
CA GLN A 125 -0.44 -12.07 5.15
C GLN A 125 0.72 -11.75 4.20
N ALA A 126 1.30 -10.54 4.30
CA ALA A 126 2.45 -10.17 3.48
C ALA A 126 3.67 -11.07 3.77
N LYS A 127 3.89 -11.45 5.03
CA LYS A 127 4.96 -12.41 5.42
C LYS A 127 4.70 -13.80 4.85
N ASP A 128 3.47 -14.27 4.86
CA ASP A 128 3.14 -15.58 4.28
C ASP A 128 3.34 -15.57 2.77
N ARG A 129 2.97 -14.48 2.08
CA ARG A 129 3.28 -14.28 0.68
C ARG A 129 4.79 -14.25 0.41
N ALA A 130 5.58 -13.68 1.34
CA ALA A 130 7.04 -13.68 1.22
C ALA A 130 7.64 -15.09 1.35
N LYS A 131 7.10 -15.94 2.24
CA LYS A 131 7.49 -17.36 2.32
C LYS A 131 7.20 -18.13 1.04
N ASN A 132 6.14 -17.75 0.33
CA ASN A 132 5.77 -18.35 -0.96
C ASN A 132 6.53 -17.75 -2.17
N GLY A 133 7.41 -16.77 -1.94
CA GLY A 133 8.17 -16.12 -3.00
C GLY A 133 7.39 -15.08 -3.84
N GLU A 134 6.17 -14.71 -3.41
CA GLU A 134 5.34 -13.71 -4.09
C GLU A 134 5.71 -12.27 -3.72
N VAL A 135 6.37 -12.09 -2.58
CA VAL A 135 6.82 -10.81 -2.02
C VAL A 135 8.28 -10.97 -1.61
N ASP A 136 9.12 -10.00 -1.89
CA ASP A 136 10.54 -10.04 -1.56
C ASP A 136 10.96 -9.01 -0.49
N GLU A 137 10.04 -8.16 -0.05
CA GLU A 137 10.24 -7.22 1.07
C GLU A 137 8.94 -7.01 1.84
N VAL A 138 9.00 -7.09 3.17
CA VAL A 138 7.88 -6.76 4.08
C VAL A 138 8.42 -5.92 5.23
N LYS A 139 7.79 -4.77 5.51
CA LYS A 139 8.13 -3.89 6.62
C LYS A 139 6.89 -3.42 7.37
N TRP A 140 7.03 -3.28 8.68
CA TRP A 140 6.13 -2.53 9.50
C TRP A 140 6.62 -1.09 9.51
N LEU A 141 5.96 -0.19 8.77
CA LEU A 141 6.50 1.11 8.41
C LEU A 141 5.58 2.25 8.81
N GLU A 142 6.16 3.27 9.45
CA GLU A 142 5.50 4.55 9.71
C GLU A 142 5.76 5.54 8.57
N LEU A 143 4.69 6.05 7.97
CA LEU A 143 4.72 7.19 7.04
C LEU A 143 4.05 8.39 7.73
N ASP A 144 4.83 9.44 7.99
CA ASP A 144 4.36 10.72 8.56
C ASP A 144 3.41 10.56 9.77
N GLY A 145 3.79 9.69 10.72
CA GLY A 145 3.01 9.43 11.95
C GLY A 145 1.95 8.34 11.83
N VAL A 146 1.68 7.81 10.65
CA VAL A 146 0.72 6.72 10.45
C VAL A 146 1.45 5.40 10.23
N THR A 147 1.20 4.42 11.09
CA THR A 147 1.77 3.08 10.98
C THR A 147 0.98 2.23 9.99
N GLY A 148 1.71 1.47 9.18
CA GLY A 148 1.13 0.58 8.18
C GLY A 148 2.10 -0.52 7.76
N VAL A 149 1.72 -1.25 6.74
CA VAL A 149 2.47 -2.37 6.17
C VAL A 149 2.98 -1.98 4.79
N GLN A 150 4.31 -1.93 4.63
CA GLN A 150 4.94 -1.86 3.32
C GLN A 150 5.29 -3.28 2.86
N PHE A 151 5.04 -3.55 1.59
CA PHE A 151 5.56 -4.75 0.95
C PHE A 151 5.89 -4.47 -0.52
N ARG A 152 6.85 -5.25 -1.03
CA ARG A 152 7.25 -5.22 -2.43
C ARG A 152 7.01 -6.60 -3.04
N GLU A 153 6.30 -6.65 -4.16
CA GLU A 153 6.12 -7.88 -4.93
C GLU A 153 7.47 -8.38 -5.47
N ALA A 154 7.62 -9.69 -5.51
CA ALA A 154 8.74 -10.34 -6.18
C ALA A 154 8.69 -10.10 -7.70
N ASN A 155 9.72 -10.49 -8.42
CA ASN A 155 9.71 -10.40 -9.88
C ASN A 155 8.57 -11.26 -10.45
N PRO A 156 7.75 -10.71 -11.34
CA PRO A 156 6.71 -11.48 -11.99
C PRO A 156 7.31 -12.54 -12.92
N GLU A 157 6.55 -13.60 -13.18
CA GLU A 157 6.99 -14.68 -14.11
C GLU A 157 7.27 -14.16 -15.52
N HIS A 158 6.47 -13.17 -15.96
CA HIS A 158 6.67 -12.49 -17.24
C HIS A 158 7.26 -11.09 -17.01
N PRO A 159 8.31 -10.70 -17.75
CA PRO A 159 8.97 -9.40 -17.58
C PRO A 159 8.04 -8.19 -17.73
N ASP A 160 7.00 -8.32 -18.56
CA ASP A 160 5.97 -7.29 -18.78
C ASP A 160 4.85 -7.33 -17.71
N GLY A 161 4.89 -8.30 -16.79
CA GLY A 161 3.98 -8.35 -15.65
C GLY A 161 4.23 -7.16 -14.72
N ALA A 162 3.16 -6.67 -14.06
CA ALA A 162 3.28 -5.58 -13.10
C ALA A 162 4.06 -6.02 -11.86
N ARG A 163 4.96 -5.16 -11.37
CA ARG A 163 5.64 -5.29 -10.09
C ARG A 163 5.34 -4.06 -9.24
N ARG A 164 4.95 -4.28 -7.99
CA ARG A 164 4.41 -3.23 -7.13
C ARG A 164 5.23 -3.08 -5.84
N LEU A 165 5.37 -1.83 -5.41
CA LEU A 165 5.72 -1.43 -4.06
C LEU A 165 4.45 -0.83 -3.46
N GLN A 166 3.97 -1.38 -2.34
CA GLN A 166 2.72 -0.95 -1.72
C GLN A 166 2.92 -0.62 -0.24
N TRP A 167 2.09 0.30 0.25
CA TRP A 167 1.90 0.57 1.66
C TRP A 167 0.42 0.66 1.97
N LEU A 168 -0.01 -0.06 3.01
CA LEU A 168 -1.37 -0.11 3.52
C LEU A 168 -1.38 0.39 4.96
N GLY A 169 -2.29 1.29 5.30
CA GLY A 169 -2.43 1.79 6.65
C GLY A 169 -3.80 2.41 6.89
N TYR A 170 -4.08 2.77 8.15
CA TYR A 170 -5.34 3.39 8.53
C TYR A 170 -5.08 4.67 9.30
N ARG A 171 -5.91 5.69 9.05
CA ARG A 171 -5.91 6.94 9.83
C ARG A 171 -7.31 7.49 10.02
N LYS A 172 -7.49 8.34 11.01
CA LYS A 172 -8.67 9.17 11.11
C LYS A 172 -8.38 10.52 10.47
N TYR A 173 -9.21 10.95 9.51
CA TYR A 173 -9.09 12.23 8.84
C TYR A 173 -10.46 12.88 8.69
N LEU A 174 -10.61 14.15 9.12
CA LEU A 174 -11.87 14.89 9.16
C LEU A 174 -13.03 14.10 9.80
N GLY A 175 -12.74 13.36 10.88
CA GLY A 175 -13.70 12.55 11.60
C GLY A 175 -14.03 11.19 11.00
N GLN A 176 -13.50 10.85 9.81
CA GLN A 176 -13.73 9.59 9.12
C GLN A 176 -12.51 8.67 9.26
N LEU A 177 -12.72 7.43 9.69
CA LEU A 177 -11.69 6.38 9.60
C LEU A 177 -11.50 5.98 8.14
N GLN A 178 -10.26 6.03 7.67
CA GLN A 178 -9.87 5.75 6.29
C GLN A 178 -8.81 4.66 6.24
N GLY A 179 -9.02 3.65 5.41
CA GLY A 179 -7.95 2.79 4.92
C GLY A 179 -7.28 3.47 3.72
N ILE A 180 -5.97 3.53 3.76
CA ILE A 180 -5.11 4.12 2.72
C ILE A 180 -4.35 3.00 2.03
N ASN A 181 -4.37 2.97 0.72
CA ASN A 181 -3.49 2.13 -0.09
C ASN A 181 -2.68 3.03 -1.01
N ILE A 182 -1.36 3.07 -0.79
CA ILE A 182 -0.39 3.75 -1.67
C ILE A 182 0.31 2.66 -2.46
N MET A 183 0.20 2.69 -3.77
CA MET A 183 0.78 1.73 -4.68
C MET A 183 1.65 2.45 -5.71
N LEU A 184 2.89 2.01 -5.83
CA LEU A 184 3.78 2.38 -6.92
C LEU A 184 4.01 1.14 -7.77
N ALA A 185 3.79 1.26 -9.06
CA ALA A 185 3.76 0.14 -9.99
C ALA A 185 4.52 0.47 -11.28
N THR A 186 5.19 -0.53 -11.83
CA THR A 186 5.80 -0.53 -13.16
C THR A 186 5.85 -1.96 -13.69
N GLU A 187 6.27 -2.17 -14.92
CA GLU A 187 6.57 -3.52 -15.42
C GLU A 187 7.81 -4.11 -14.71
N GLY A 188 7.83 -5.43 -14.52
CA GLY A 188 8.90 -6.11 -13.78
C GLY A 188 10.28 -5.83 -14.36
N LYS A 189 10.43 -5.82 -15.70
CA LYS A 189 11.68 -5.52 -16.40
C LYS A 189 12.21 -4.10 -16.15
N ASP A 190 11.33 -3.15 -15.81
CA ASP A 190 11.67 -1.75 -15.60
C ASP A 190 11.80 -1.37 -14.12
N PHE A 191 11.46 -2.31 -13.22
CA PHE A 191 11.40 -2.03 -11.79
C PHE A 191 12.72 -1.49 -11.22
N GLU A 192 13.84 -2.09 -11.53
CA GLU A 192 15.14 -1.65 -10.99
C GLU A 192 15.51 -0.24 -11.44
N ARG A 193 15.10 0.19 -12.64
CA ARG A 193 15.28 1.56 -13.12
C ARG A 193 14.44 2.57 -12.36
N HIS A 194 13.23 2.22 -11.96
CA HIS A 194 12.29 3.10 -11.25
C HIS A 194 12.37 2.98 -9.73
N LYS A 195 13.03 1.96 -9.21
CA LYS A 195 13.03 1.57 -7.80
C LYS A 195 13.32 2.73 -6.85
N ASP A 196 14.41 3.45 -7.04
CA ASP A 196 14.79 4.55 -6.15
C ASP A 196 13.76 5.69 -6.17
N ALA A 197 13.22 6.03 -7.34
CA ALA A 197 12.15 7.01 -7.45
C ALA A 197 10.87 6.53 -6.73
N MET A 198 10.47 5.27 -6.91
CA MET A 198 9.29 4.70 -6.25
C MET A 198 9.41 4.73 -4.72
N TYR A 199 10.53 4.30 -4.17
CA TYR A 199 10.77 4.41 -2.72
C TYR A 199 10.85 5.85 -2.25
N GLY A 200 11.51 6.73 -3.01
CA GLY A 200 11.57 8.15 -2.72
C GLY A 200 10.19 8.79 -2.66
N ILE A 201 9.32 8.51 -3.64
CA ILE A 201 7.93 8.97 -3.66
C ILE A 201 7.19 8.47 -2.43
N LEU A 202 7.24 7.16 -2.13
CA LEU A 202 6.58 6.57 -0.97
C LEU A 202 7.04 7.24 0.33
N TYR A 203 8.34 7.40 0.52
CA TYR A 203 8.91 7.98 1.75
C TYR A 203 8.76 9.50 1.85
N SER A 204 8.42 10.17 0.74
CA SER A 204 8.06 11.59 0.75
C SER A 204 6.61 11.87 1.16
N THR A 205 5.80 10.82 1.39
CA THR A 205 4.39 10.95 1.79
C THR A 205 4.22 11.87 2.97
N LYS A 206 3.30 12.83 2.86
CA LYS A 206 2.81 13.68 3.93
C LYS A 206 1.32 13.47 4.13
N LEU A 207 0.92 13.36 5.39
CA LEU A 207 -0.44 13.06 5.80
C LEU A 207 -0.90 14.16 6.78
N ALA A 208 -1.92 14.95 6.42
CA ALA A 208 -2.53 15.88 7.38
C ALA A 208 -3.21 15.09 8.51
N HIS A 209 -3.05 15.59 9.74
CA HIS A 209 -3.59 15.03 10.97
C HIS A 209 -4.82 15.79 11.46
#